data_09b972216160810e635c986f9d793615
#
_entry.id   09b972216160810e635c986f9d793615
#
_cell.length_a   1.000
_cell.length_b   1.000
_cell.length_c   1.000
_cell.angle_alpha   90.00
_cell.angle_beta   90.00
_cell.angle_gamma   90.00
#
_symmetry.space_group_name_H-M   'P 1'
#
loop_
_entity.id
_entity.type
_entity.pdbx_description
1 polymer ?
#
loop_
_entity_poly.entity_id
_entity_poly.type
_entity_poly.pdbx_seq_one_letter_code
_entity_poly.pdbx_strand_id
1 'polypeptide(L)'
;MAIVGGAALAIAGSLMQGCLGNPLVSPLTLGVASGAALGAALAIVLEFSIVSNSELAIVANAFLFSLIVVGVIIQLGNFRSVSAESYILVGIAITFIAGAIVSTMQYFATDAQLSQLAHWSFGCLL
;
A
#
# COMPACT_ATOMS: atom_id res chain seq x y z
N MET A 1 0.76 -3.78 -19.68
CA MET A 1 0.92 -3.54 -18.22
C MET A 1 -0.16 -4.24 -17.37
N ALA A 2 -1.45 -4.16 -17.68
CA ALA A 2 -2.51 -4.80 -16.90
C ALA A 2 -2.34 -6.33 -16.74
N ILE A 3 -1.93 -7.04 -17.80
CA ILE A 3 -1.69 -8.49 -17.76
C ILE A 3 -0.53 -8.82 -16.80
N VAL A 4 0.57 -8.07 -16.88
CA VAL A 4 1.74 -8.29 -16.01
C VAL A 4 1.40 -7.99 -14.56
N GLY A 5 0.72 -6.86 -14.30
CA GLY A 5 0.28 -6.50 -12.95
C GLY A 5 -0.73 -7.50 -12.37
N GLY A 6 -1.69 -7.93 -13.18
CA GLY A 6 -2.66 -8.95 -12.77
C GLY A 6 -2.01 -10.29 -12.46
N ALA A 7 -1.06 -10.74 -13.29
CA ALA A 7 -0.31 -11.97 -13.05
C ALA A 7 0.53 -11.87 -11.76
N ALA A 8 1.22 -10.76 -11.53
CA ALA A 8 2.00 -10.55 -10.32
C ALA A 8 1.12 -10.57 -9.05
N LEU A 9 -0.04 -9.90 -9.08
CA LEU A 9 -0.99 -9.90 -7.98
C LEU A 9 -1.59 -11.29 -7.72
N ALA A 10 -1.89 -12.05 -8.77
CA ALA A 10 -2.40 -13.41 -8.66
C ALA A 10 -1.38 -14.34 -8.01
N ILE A 11 -0.12 -14.27 -8.43
CA ILE A 11 0.97 -15.06 -7.85
C ILE A 11 1.17 -14.67 -6.37
N ALA A 12 1.25 -13.38 -6.07
CA ALA A 12 1.41 -12.90 -4.70
C ALA A 12 0.25 -13.35 -3.81
N GLY A 13 -0.99 -13.22 -4.29
CA GLY A 13 -2.18 -13.67 -3.57
C GLY A 13 -2.16 -15.18 -3.30
N SER A 14 -1.85 -15.99 -4.30
CA SER A 14 -1.76 -17.45 -4.15
C SER A 14 -0.68 -17.88 -3.15
N LEU A 15 0.48 -17.23 -3.18
CA LEU A 15 1.56 -17.50 -2.23
C LEU A 15 1.17 -17.11 -0.81
N MET A 16 0.54 -15.95 -0.62
CA MET A 16 0.07 -15.50 0.70
C MET A 16 -0.99 -16.44 1.28
N GLN A 17 -1.95 -16.86 0.46
CA GLN A 17 -2.98 -17.81 0.85
C GLN A 17 -2.38 -19.16 1.26
N GLY A 18 -1.41 -19.65 0.50
CA GLY A 18 -0.70 -20.89 0.83
C GLY A 18 0.12 -20.78 2.10
N CYS A 19 0.86 -19.69 2.30
CA CYS A 19 1.69 -19.48 3.49
C CYS A 19 0.88 -19.33 4.78
N LEU A 20 -0.26 -18.63 4.71
CA LEU A 20 -1.11 -18.37 5.88
C LEU A 20 -2.25 -19.39 6.05
N GLY A 21 -2.41 -20.31 5.10
CA GLY A 21 -3.49 -21.29 5.14
C GLY A 21 -4.90 -20.68 5.14
N ASN A 22 -5.05 -19.47 4.59
CA ASN A 22 -6.30 -18.71 4.62
C ASN A 22 -6.62 -18.15 3.22
N PRO A 23 -7.75 -18.54 2.62
CA PRO A 23 -8.11 -18.08 1.26
C PRO A 23 -8.54 -16.61 1.20
N LEU A 24 -8.74 -15.94 2.33
CA LEU A 24 -9.17 -14.54 2.39
C LEU A 24 -7.98 -13.55 2.36
N VAL A 25 -6.75 -14.07 2.41
CA VAL A 25 -5.55 -13.23 2.42
C VAL A 25 -5.20 -12.77 1.01
N SER A 26 -4.87 -11.49 0.91
CA SER A 26 -4.37 -10.86 -0.31
C SER A 26 -3.45 -9.67 0.05
N PRO A 27 -2.69 -9.13 -0.90
CA PRO A 27 -1.92 -7.90 -0.66
C PRO A 27 -2.78 -6.72 -0.18
N LEU A 28 -4.06 -6.68 -0.57
CA LEU A 28 -5.03 -5.68 -0.10
C LEU A 28 -5.37 -5.87 1.38
N THR A 29 -5.69 -7.10 1.80
CA THR A 29 -6.08 -7.40 3.18
C THR A 29 -4.92 -7.23 4.16
N LEU A 30 -3.69 -7.38 3.72
CA LEU A 30 -2.49 -7.14 4.53
C LEU A 30 -2.05 -5.67 4.58
N GLY A 31 -2.80 -4.77 3.95
CA GLY A 31 -2.55 -3.33 4.02
C GLY A 31 -1.41 -2.81 3.13
N VAL A 32 -0.85 -3.65 2.26
CA VAL A 32 0.27 -3.26 1.37
C VAL A 32 -0.16 -2.17 0.39
N ALA A 33 -1.36 -2.30 -0.20
CA ALA A 33 -1.92 -1.29 -1.09
C ALA A 33 -2.21 0.04 -0.36
N SER A 34 -2.66 -0.02 0.90
CA SER A 34 -2.90 1.18 1.72
C SER A 34 -1.58 1.89 2.07
N GLY A 35 -0.51 1.13 2.31
CA GLY A 35 0.83 1.68 2.46
C GLY A 35 1.30 2.40 1.20
N ALA A 36 1.11 1.81 0.03
CA ALA A 36 1.42 2.44 -1.25
C ALA A 36 0.62 3.74 -1.46
N ALA A 37 -0.67 3.74 -1.15
CA ALA A 37 -1.53 4.93 -1.22
C ALA A 37 -1.04 6.05 -0.29
N LEU A 38 -0.62 5.70 0.93
CA LEU A 38 -0.03 6.66 1.86
C LEU A 38 1.26 7.26 1.30
N GLY A 39 2.15 6.43 0.75
CA GLY A 39 3.40 6.89 0.13
C GLY A 39 3.16 7.83 -1.05
N ALA A 40 2.20 7.52 -1.91
CA ALA A 40 1.79 8.38 -3.01
C ALA A 40 1.21 9.72 -2.52
N ALA A 41 0.34 9.67 -1.50
CA ALA A 41 -0.23 10.88 -0.91
C ALA A 41 0.83 11.80 -0.29
N LEU A 42 1.83 11.24 0.39
CA LEU A 42 2.96 12.00 0.93
C LEU A 42 3.75 12.70 -0.17
N ALA A 43 3.98 12.04 -1.30
CA ALA A 43 4.68 12.64 -2.43
C ALA A 43 3.87 13.77 -3.09
N ILE A 44 2.56 13.58 -3.24
CA ILE A 44 1.68 14.51 -3.95
C ILE A 44 1.33 15.73 -3.08
N VAL A 45 0.93 15.50 -1.82
CA VAL A 45 0.37 16.56 -0.97
C VAL A 45 1.46 17.31 -0.20
N LEU A 46 2.42 16.58 0.37
CA LEU A 46 3.51 17.18 1.17
C LEU A 46 4.79 17.42 0.36
N GLU A 47 4.79 17.04 -0.92
CA GLU A 47 5.98 17.10 -1.78
C GLU A 47 7.20 16.37 -1.16
N PHE A 48 6.91 15.47 -0.22
CA PHE A 48 7.93 14.66 0.43
C PHE A 48 8.32 13.51 -0.47
N SER A 49 9.46 13.64 -1.12
CA SER A 49 9.95 12.61 -2.05
C SER A 49 11.46 12.38 -1.90
N ILE A 50 11.85 11.15 -2.17
CA ILE A 50 13.26 10.72 -2.18
C ILE A 50 13.93 11.08 -3.50
N VAL A 51 13.13 11.31 -4.54
CA VAL A 51 13.60 11.54 -5.91
C VAL A 51 13.12 12.91 -6.39
N SER A 52 13.98 13.66 -7.07
CA SER A 52 13.68 15.01 -7.54
C SER A 52 12.70 15.08 -8.72
N ASN A 53 12.44 13.97 -9.41
CA ASN A 53 11.50 13.89 -10.53
C ASN A 53 10.10 13.57 -9.99
N SER A 54 9.12 14.46 -10.21
CA SER A 54 7.78 14.37 -9.61
C SER A 54 7.02 13.08 -9.91
N GLU A 55 7.09 12.55 -11.11
CA GLU A 55 6.40 11.31 -11.47
C GLU A 55 7.07 10.08 -10.86
N LEU A 56 8.40 10.03 -10.93
CA LEU A 56 9.17 8.96 -10.30
C LEU A 56 9.10 9.02 -8.77
N ALA A 57 8.95 10.21 -8.20
CA ALA A 57 8.80 10.41 -6.77
C ALA A 57 7.55 9.73 -6.21
N ILE A 58 6.42 9.84 -6.88
CA ILE A 58 5.16 9.21 -6.48
C ILE A 58 5.31 7.69 -6.47
N VAL A 59 5.85 7.13 -7.55
CA VAL A 59 6.06 5.68 -7.69
C VAL A 59 7.08 5.17 -6.67
N ALA A 60 8.20 5.87 -6.49
CA ALA A 60 9.24 5.50 -5.54
C ALA A 60 8.73 5.52 -4.09
N ASN A 61 7.99 6.56 -3.72
CA ASN A 61 7.39 6.66 -2.38
C ASN A 61 6.33 5.58 -2.16
N ALA A 62 5.43 5.35 -3.13
CA ALA A 62 4.44 4.29 -3.04
C ALA A 62 5.10 2.92 -2.85
N PHE A 63 6.15 2.64 -3.61
CA PHE A 63 6.91 1.40 -3.49
C PHE A 63 7.62 1.28 -2.13
N LEU A 64 8.28 2.34 -1.67
CA LEU A 64 8.95 2.34 -0.37
C LEU A 64 7.97 2.08 0.77
N PHE A 65 6.84 2.78 0.80
CA PHE A 65 5.85 2.60 1.87
C PHE A 65 5.18 1.23 1.82
N SER A 66 4.98 0.66 0.64
CA SER A 66 4.53 -0.74 0.52
C SER A 66 5.56 -1.72 1.11
N LEU A 67 6.85 -1.49 0.88
CA LEU A 67 7.93 -2.29 1.48
C LEU A 67 7.99 -2.14 3.00
N ILE A 68 7.74 -0.95 3.53
CA ILE A 68 7.65 -0.74 4.99
C ILE A 68 6.54 -1.58 5.58
N VAL A 69 5.36 -1.60 4.96
CA VAL A 69 4.23 -2.44 5.41
C VAL A 69 4.60 -3.93 5.35
N VAL A 70 5.22 -4.38 4.26
CA VAL A 70 5.71 -5.77 4.15
C VAL A 70 6.73 -6.07 5.26
N GLY A 71 7.65 -5.15 5.54
CA GLY A 71 8.61 -5.27 6.63
C GLY A 71 7.94 -5.43 7.99
N VAL A 72 6.89 -4.65 8.28
CA VAL A 72 6.10 -4.78 9.51
C VAL A 72 5.44 -6.15 9.60
N ILE A 73 4.86 -6.63 8.51
CA ILE A 73 4.23 -7.97 8.45
C ILE A 73 5.26 -9.08 8.68
N ILE A 74 6.44 -8.99 8.08
CA ILE A 74 7.53 -9.96 8.27
C ILE A 74 8.01 -9.95 9.73
N GLN A 75 8.19 -8.76 10.32
CA GLN A 75 8.60 -8.64 11.72
C GLN A 75 7.58 -9.25 12.68
N LEU A 76 6.30 -9.15 12.37
CA LEU A 76 5.25 -9.79 13.15
C LEU A 76 5.45 -11.30 13.24
N GLY A 77 5.92 -11.94 12.16
CA GLY A 77 6.23 -13.37 12.13
C GLY A 77 7.36 -13.81 13.04
N ASN A 78 8.21 -12.88 13.51
CA ASN A 78 9.27 -13.19 14.47
C ASN A 78 8.78 -13.33 15.91
N PHE A 79 7.56 -12.89 16.20
CA PHE A 79 6.94 -13.11 17.51
C PHE A 79 6.38 -14.53 17.60
N ARG A 80 6.58 -15.16 18.74
CA ARG A 80 6.08 -16.52 18.97
C ARG A 80 4.55 -16.52 18.99
N SER A 81 3.94 -17.55 18.39
CA SER A 81 2.50 -17.81 18.42
C SER A 81 1.62 -16.80 17.67
N VAL A 82 2.09 -16.27 16.54
CA VAL A 82 1.27 -15.43 15.67
C VAL A 82 0.43 -16.33 14.75
N SER A 83 -0.90 -16.18 14.83
CA SER A 83 -1.84 -16.89 13.97
C SER A 83 -2.08 -16.12 12.64
N ALA A 84 -2.67 -16.81 11.66
CA ALA A 84 -3.06 -16.20 10.40
C ALA A 84 -4.04 -15.03 10.59
N GLU A 85 -4.95 -15.14 11.56
CA GLU A 85 -5.91 -14.08 11.91
C GLU A 85 -5.21 -12.82 12.41
N SER A 86 -4.09 -12.97 13.15
CA SER A 86 -3.31 -11.83 13.63
C SER A 86 -2.71 -11.01 12.49
N TYR A 87 -2.22 -11.66 11.43
CA TYR A 87 -1.73 -10.97 10.24
C TYR A 87 -2.83 -10.15 9.56
N ILE A 88 -4.03 -10.72 9.44
CA ILE A 88 -5.19 -10.04 8.86
C ILE A 88 -5.60 -8.84 9.71
N LEU A 89 -5.67 -9.00 11.04
CA LEU A 89 -6.03 -7.91 11.96
C LEU A 89 -5.03 -6.75 11.90
N VAL A 90 -3.73 -7.05 11.85
CA VAL A 90 -2.68 -6.03 11.69
C VAL A 90 -2.81 -5.34 10.33
N GLY A 91 -3.08 -6.09 9.26
CA GLY A 91 -3.31 -5.53 7.92
C GLY A 91 -4.51 -4.59 7.88
N ILE A 92 -5.61 -4.96 8.53
CA ILE A 92 -6.79 -4.11 8.67
C ILE A 92 -6.45 -2.83 9.46
N ALA A 93 -5.72 -2.95 10.57
CA ALA A 93 -5.28 -1.80 11.36
C ALA A 93 -4.41 -0.84 10.53
N ILE A 94 -3.45 -1.37 9.78
CA ILE A 94 -2.61 -0.58 8.86
C ILE A 94 -3.48 0.14 7.83
N THR A 95 -4.45 -0.54 7.25
CA THR A 95 -5.38 0.02 6.26
C THR A 95 -6.16 1.21 6.83
N PHE A 96 -6.71 1.07 8.04
CA PHE A 96 -7.44 2.15 8.68
C PHE A 96 -6.54 3.33 9.07
N ILE A 97 -5.36 3.07 9.62
CA ILE A 97 -4.41 4.13 9.98
C ILE A 97 -3.94 4.89 8.74
N ALA A 98 -3.50 4.17 7.70
CA ALA A 98 -3.07 4.79 6.46
C ALA A 98 -4.21 5.57 5.79
N GLY A 99 -5.42 5.00 5.76
CA GLY A 99 -6.61 5.67 5.22
C GLY A 99 -6.97 6.95 5.98
N ALA A 100 -6.90 6.95 7.31
CA ALA A 100 -7.15 8.12 8.13
C ALA A 100 -6.13 9.24 7.84
N ILE A 101 -4.85 8.89 7.73
CA ILE A 101 -3.79 9.86 7.40
C ILE A 101 -4.03 10.43 6.00
N VAL A 102 -4.29 9.59 5.00
CA VAL A 102 -4.56 10.04 3.62
C VAL A 102 -5.79 10.95 3.58
N SER A 103 -6.87 10.61 4.27
CA SER A 103 -8.08 11.44 4.34
C SER A 103 -7.81 12.79 4.99
N THR A 104 -6.99 12.83 6.04
CA THR A 104 -6.57 14.09 6.68
C THR A 104 -5.74 14.94 5.73
N MET A 105 -4.82 14.33 4.98
CA MET A 105 -4.01 15.03 3.98
C MET A 105 -4.86 15.58 2.84
N GLN A 106 -5.86 14.84 2.39
CA GLN A 106 -6.80 15.28 1.36
C GLN A 106 -7.59 16.53 1.78
N TYR A 107 -7.86 16.70 3.05
CA TYR A 107 -8.54 17.91 3.56
C TYR A 107 -7.70 19.18 3.35
N PHE A 108 -6.38 19.08 3.45
CA PHE A 108 -5.46 20.20 3.25
C PHE A 108 -4.93 20.33 1.83
N ALA A 109 -5.23 19.36 0.96
CA ALA A 109 -4.74 19.32 -0.42
C ALA A 109 -5.46 20.32 -1.32
N THR A 110 -4.74 20.82 -2.33
CA THR A 110 -5.33 21.63 -3.40
C THR A 110 -6.12 20.78 -4.39
N ASP A 111 -7.01 21.39 -5.17
CA ASP A 111 -7.81 20.68 -6.18
C ASP A 111 -6.94 19.95 -7.21
N ALA A 112 -5.79 20.50 -7.57
CA ALA A 112 -4.83 19.87 -8.46
C ALA A 112 -4.22 18.61 -7.84
N GLN A 113 -3.83 18.66 -6.56
CA GLN A 113 -3.30 17.53 -5.80
C GLN A 113 -4.34 16.43 -5.60
N LEU A 114 -5.60 16.81 -5.31
CA LEU A 114 -6.71 15.86 -5.21
C LEU A 114 -6.95 15.15 -6.53
N SER A 115 -6.95 15.90 -7.64
CA SER A 115 -7.09 15.32 -8.99
C SER A 115 -5.97 14.34 -9.29
N GLN A 116 -4.72 14.70 -8.97
CA GLN A 116 -3.55 13.85 -9.19
C GLN A 116 -3.63 12.57 -8.33
N LEU A 117 -4.04 12.69 -7.08
CA LEU A 117 -4.21 11.54 -6.18
C LEU A 117 -5.34 10.61 -6.66
N ALA A 118 -6.44 11.18 -7.15
CA ALA A 118 -7.53 10.40 -7.74
C ALA A 118 -7.06 9.65 -9.00
N HIS A 119 -6.34 10.31 -9.91
CA HIS A 119 -5.77 9.66 -11.08
C HIS A 119 -4.86 8.50 -10.71
N TRP A 120 -4.00 8.70 -9.72
CA TRP A 120 -3.11 7.64 -9.24
C TRP A 120 -3.90 6.46 -8.65
N SER A 121 -4.95 6.73 -7.86
CA SER A 121 -5.78 5.71 -7.21
C SER A 121 -6.57 4.85 -8.20
N PHE A 122 -6.98 5.42 -9.32
CA PHE A 122 -7.66 4.69 -10.39
C PHE A 122 -6.71 3.89 -11.29
N GLY A 123 -5.42 3.96 -11.02
CA GLY A 123 -4.44 3.14 -11.71
C GLY A 123 -4.19 3.59 -13.15
N CYS A 124 -3.61 4.75 -13.33
CA CYS A 124 -3.11 5.18 -14.63
C CYS A 124 -1.89 4.32 -15.02
N LEU A 125 -2.14 3.18 -15.63
CA LEU A 125 -1.12 2.26 -16.15
C LEU A 125 -0.69 2.67 -17.57
N LEU A 126 -0.23 3.87 -17.73
CA LEU A 126 0.39 4.30 -18.97
C LEU A 126 1.87 3.97 -18.99
#